data_ae85d64b0fbf4112c732984ef7515293
#
_entry.id   ae85d64b0fbf4112c732984ef7515293
#
_cell.length_a   1.000
_cell.length_b   1.000
_cell.length_c   1.000
_cell.angle_alpha   90.00
_cell.angle_beta   90.00
_cell.angle_gamma   90.00
#
_symmetry.space_group_name_H-M   'P 1'
#
loop_
_entity.id
_entity.type
_entity.pdbx_description
1 polymer ?
#
loop_
_entity_poly.entity_id
_entity_poly.type
_entity_poly.pdbx_seq_one_letter_code
_entity_poly.pdbx_strand_id
1 'polypeptide(L)'
;MTKLNKYTDDKEQLEELLVKNLPKRIKSGNDKHLSNIYEYSSIKSLREHKFINFNSSKQISFLVFDIDKYEDKTAKEYFKDINGLYDFISEKIGLEPTYILETAKGFHFAYHLKNHIYTNQLKALNYVIAIKQTITEILSCDTIASHKLNGVWRNPLLHHCYYSEQINYELKDFKSLLPADAPVWAALSKKK
;
A
#
# COMPACT_ATOMS: atom_id res chain seq x y z
N MET A 1 8.28 20.32 15.37
CA MET A 1 7.23 20.00 14.37
C MET A 1 7.35 18.53 14.03
N THR A 2 6.30 17.76 14.21
CA THR A 2 6.30 16.37 13.82
C THR A 2 6.30 16.27 12.29
N LYS A 3 7.15 15.42 11.73
CA LYS A 3 7.23 15.16 10.28
C LYS A 3 5.91 14.66 9.67
N LEU A 4 5.00 14.21 10.51
CA LEU A 4 3.69 13.66 10.14
C LEU A 4 2.53 14.68 10.22
N ASN A 5 2.81 15.98 10.24
CA ASN A 5 1.77 17.03 10.35
C ASN A 5 0.75 17.06 9.20
N LYS A 6 1.10 16.47 8.04
CA LYS A 6 0.22 16.32 6.87
C LYS A 6 -0.62 15.03 6.88
N TYR A 7 -0.47 14.20 7.91
CA TYR A 7 -1.23 12.97 8.08
C TYR A 7 -2.32 13.17 9.13
N THR A 8 -3.42 12.45 8.98
CA THR A 8 -4.44 12.30 10.01
C THR A 8 -4.41 10.89 10.59
N ASP A 9 -4.62 10.76 11.88
CA ASP A 9 -4.91 9.51 12.60
C ASP A 9 -6.34 9.50 13.18
N ASP A 10 -7.10 10.56 12.93
CA ASP A 10 -8.51 10.63 13.29
C ASP A 10 -9.35 9.61 12.51
N LYS A 11 -10.10 8.78 13.24
CA LYS A 11 -10.81 7.63 12.63
C LYS A 11 -11.99 8.01 11.74
N GLU A 12 -12.66 9.12 12.02
CA GLU A 12 -13.76 9.60 11.18
C GLU A 12 -13.23 10.14 9.86
N GLN A 13 -12.20 10.97 9.90
CA GLN A 13 -11.53 11.44 8.69
C GLN A 13 -10.91 10.30 7.89
N LEU A 14 -10.30 9.34 8.57
CA LEU A 14 -9.71 8.17 7.92
C LEU A 14 -10.77 7.34 7.19
N GLU A 15 -11.94 7.12 7.80
CA GLU A 15 -13.06 6.42 7.16
C GLU A 15 -13.51 7.17 5.91
N GLU A 16 -13.73 8.46 5.99
CA GLU A 16 -14.14 9.30 4.85
C GLU A 16 -13.15 9.22 3.68
N LEU A 17 -11.85 9.37 3.98
CA LEU A 17 -10.79 9.29 2.98
C LEU A 17 -10.68 7.91 2.34
N LEU A 18 -10.79 6.85 3.11
CA LEU A 18 -10.75 5.48 2.60
C LEU A 18 -11.98 5.17 1.75
N VAL A 19 -13.18 5.54 2.19
CA VAL A 19 -14.42 5.34 1.39
C VAL A 19 -14.33 6.08 0.05
N LYS A 20 -13.77 7.29 0.05
CA LYS A 20 -13.56 8.09 -1.17
C LYS A 20 -12.59 7.44 -2.15
N ASN A 21 -11.51 6.84 -1.65
CA ASN A 21 -10.37 6.39 -2.45
C ASN A 21 -10.37 4.89 -2.77
N LEU A 22 -11.10 4.07 -1.99
CA LEU A 22 -11.26 2.64 -2.27
C LEU A 22 -12.25 2.38 -3.41
N PRO A 23 -12.14 1.25 -4.12
CA PRO A 23 -13.20 0.79 -5.00
C PRO A 23 -14.53 0.69 -4.23
N LYS A 24 -15.66 0.92 -4.90
CA LYS A 24 -17.00 0.88 -4.27
C LYS A 24 -17.30 -0.48 -3.60
N ARG A 25 -16.77 -1.55 -4.14
CA ARG A 25 -16.87 -2.90 -3.61
C ARG A 25 -15.49 -3.52 -3.52
N ILE A 26 -15.20 -4.13 -2.39
CA ILE A 26 -13.92 -4.76 -2.08
C ILE A 26 -14.14 -6.10 -1.40
N LYS A 27 -13.17 -7.00 -1.51
CA LYS A 27 -13.16 -8.24 -0.72
C LYS A 27 -12.76 -7.95 0.71
N SER A 28 -13.46 -8.51 1.67
CA SER A 28 -13.19 -8.33 3.09
C SER A 28 -13.77 -9.48 3.93
N GLY A 29 -13.31 -9.58 5.17
CA GLY A 29 -13.78 -10.58 6.13
C GLY A 29 -13.06 -10.48 7.46
N ASN A 30 -13.44 -11.35 8.40
CA ASN A 30 -12.86 -11.39 9.75
C ASN A 30 -11.77 -12.46 9.91
N ASP A 31 -11.56 -13.28 8.90
CA ASP A 31 -10.48 -14.24 8.79
C ASP A 31 -9.67 -13.93 7.52
N LYS A 32 -8.34 -13.99 7.63
CA LYS A 32 -7.44 -13.79 6.48
C LYS A 32 -7.45 -14.94 5.47
N HIS A 33 -8.08 -16.06 5.80
CA HIS A 33 -8.22 -17.18 4.88
C HIS A 33 -9.19 -16.85 3.74
N LEU A 34 -8.77 -17.07 2.50
CA LEU A 34 -9.53 -16.72 1.30
C LEU A 34 -10.94 -17.35 1.23
N SER A 35 -11.13 -18.52 1.88
CA SER A 35 -12.43 -19.19 1.97
C SER A 35 -13.51 -18.40 2.71
N ASN A 36 -13.13 -17.44 3.56
CA ASN A 36 -14.03 -16.65 4.40
C ASN A 36 -14.04 -15.17 4.02
N ILE A 37 -13.62 -14.84 2.80
CA ILE A 37 -13.54 -13.47 2.30
C ILE A 37 -14.47 -13.31 1.11
N TYR A 38 -15.39 -12.36 1.23
CA TYR A 38 -16.42 -12.07 0.23
C TYR A 38 -16.40 -10.60 -0.16
N GLU A 39 -17.08 -10.28 -1.24
CA GLU A 39 -17.18 -8.92 -1.74
C GLU A 39 -18.35 -8.16 -1.10
N TYR A 40 -18.04 -7.02 -0.50
CA TYR A 40 -19.00 -6.10 0.13
C TYR A 40 -18.76 -4.66 -0.34
N SER A 41 -19.70 -3.76 -0.01
CA SER A 41 -19.41 -2.32 -0.16
C SER A 41 -18.20 -1.92 0.71
N SER A 42 -17.43 -0.96 0.25
CA SER A 42 -16.23 -0.50 0.98
C SER A 42 -16.57 0.02 2.38
N ILE A 43 -17.68 0.76 2.51
CA ILE A 43 -18.13 1.27 3.81
C ILE A 43 -18.49 0.14 4.79
N LYS A 44 -19.19 -0.89 4.33
CA LYS A 44 -19.49 -2.07 5.16
C LYS A 44 -18.21 -2.79 5.55
N SER A 45 -17.32 -3.01 4.60
CA SER A 45 -16.02 -3.67 4.83
C SER A 45 -15.20 -2.95 5.90
N LEU A 46 -15.10 -1.63 5.82
CA LEU A 46 -14.35 -0.81 6.79
C LEU A 46 -14.97 -0.85 8.20
N ARG A 47 -16.29 -0.90 8.31
CA ARG A 47 -16.99 -0.86 9.60
C ARG A 47 -17.08 -2.22 10.28
N GLU A 48 -17.17 -3.31 9.53
CA GLU A 48 -17.54 -4.63 10.07
C GLU A 48 -16.40 -5.67 10.02
N HIS A 49 -15.36 -5.46 9.18
CA HIS A 49 -14.37 -6.51 8.93
C HIS A 49 -12.95 -6.14 9.37
N LYS A 50 -12.22 -7.14 9.86
CA LYS A 50 -10.84 -7.01 10.32
C LYS A 50 -9.81 -6.92 9.18
N PHE A 51 -10.15 -7.51 8.03
CA PHE A 51 -9.27 -7.57 6.85
C PHE A 51 -10.01 -7.07 5.63
N ILE A 52 -9.35 -6.21 4.86
CA ILE A 52 -9.89 -5.62 3.65
C ILE A 52 -8.89 -5.71 2.50
N ASN A 53 -9.40 -5.78 1.27
CA ASN A 53 -8.61 -5.54 0.07
C ASN A 53 -8.70 -4.05 -0.29
N PHE A 54 -7.57 -3.42 -0.53
CA PHE A 54 -7.51 -2.01 -0.99
C PHE A 54 -7.78 -1.85 -2.49
N ASN A 55 -7.79 -2.96 -3.21
CA ASN A 55 -8.01 -3.01 -4.65
C ASN A 55 -9.21 -3.89 -4.95
N SER A 56 -9.65 -3.87 -6.20
CA SER A 56 -10.63 -4.84 -6.71
C SER A 56 -9.98 -5.77 -7.74
N SER A 57 -10.69 -6.81 -8.16
CA SER A 57 -10.23 -7.69 -9.22
C SER A 57 -10.01 -6.98 -10.56
N LYS A 58 -10.58 -5.79 -10.73
CA LYS A 58 -10.54 -5.00 -11.99
C LYS A 58 -9.64 -3.76 -11.89
N GLN A 59 -9.36 -3.28 -10.68
CA GLN A 59 -8.68 -2.00 -10.47
C GLN A 59 -7.63 -2.09 -9.37
N ILE A 60 -6.44 -1.56 -9.66
CA ILE A 60 -5.36 -1.35 -8.69
C ILE A 60 -5.25 0.14 -8.42
N SER A 61 -5.50 0.53 -7.18
CA SER A 61 -5.44 1.94 -6.70
C SER A 61 -4.40 2.12 -5.60
N PHE A 62 -4.05 1.05 -4.90
CA PHE A 62 -3.07 1.07 -3.81
C PHE A 62 -1.99 0.01 -4.02
N LEU A 63 -0.75 0.41 -3.79
CA LEU A 63 0.39 -0.49 -3.68
C LEU A 63 0.69 -0.68 -2.21
N VAL A 64 0.30 -1.83 -1.66
CA VAL A 64 0.41 -2.13 -0.22
C VAL A 64 1.58 -3.06 0.04
N PHE A 65 2.30 -2.80 1.13
CA PHE A 65 3.50 -3.51 1.57
C PHE A 65 3.40 -3.90 3.04
N ASP A 66 4.09 -4.99 3.38
CA ASP A 66 4.22 -5.51 4.73
C ASP A 66 5.70 -5.61 5.11
N ILE A 67 6.05 -5.09 6.28
CA ILE A 67 7.37 -5.20 6.84
C ILE A 67 7.27 -5.70 8.29
N ASP A 68 7.45 -7.00 8.47
CA ASP A 68 7.40 -7.67 9.77
C ASP A 68 8.76 -7.85 10.43
N LYS A 69 9.80 -7.96 9.63
CA LYS A 69 11.19 -8.14 10.08
C LYS A 69 12.13 -7.22 9.32
N TYR A 70 13.15 -6.75 10.02
CA TYR A 70 14.27 -6.06 9.42
C TYR A 70 15.55 -6.46 10.15
N GLU A 71 16.57 -6.89 9.37
CA GLU A 71 17.73 -7.55 9.94
C GLU A 71 17.30 -8.75 10.84
N ASP A 72 17.85 -8.86 12.05
CA ASP A 72 17.57 -9.96 12.99
C ASP A 72 16.45 -9.63 14.00
N LYS A 73 15.70 -8.55 13.77
CA LYS A 73 14.65 -8.05 14.69
C LYS A 73 13.29 -8.02 14.04
N THR A 74 12.23 -7.97 14.85
CA THR A 74 10.95 -7.52 14.33
C THR A 74 11.06 -6.08 13.82
N ALA A 75 10.29 -5.73 12.80
CA ALA A 75 10.31 -4.36 12.28
C ALA A 75 9.93 -3.34 13.37
N LYS A 76 9.03 -3.72 14.28
CA LYS A 76 8.65 -2.86 15.41
C LYS A 76 9.77 -2.63 16.41
N GLU A 77 10.59 -3.64 16.70
CA GLU A 77 11.79 -3.48 17.53
C GLU A 77 12.86 -2.63 16.87
N TYR A 78 13.01 -2.75 15.55
CA TYR A 78 14.01 -2.00 14.79
C TYR A 78 13.64 -0.54 14.59
N PHE A 79 12.45 -0.26 14.04
CA PHE A 79 11.98 1.09 13.72
C PHE A 79 11.33 1.80 14.90
N LYS A 80 10.91 1.06 15.92
CA LYS A 80 10.25 1.51 17.16
C LYS A 80 8.80 1.98 16.94
N ASP A 81 8.58 2.92 16.04
CA ASP A 81 7.28 3.52 15.77
C ASP A 81 7.11 3.91 14.28
N ILE A 82 5.97 4.49 13.96
CA ILE A 82 5.66 4.98 12.60
C ILE A 82 6.67 6.03 12.12
N ASN A 83 7.17 6.90 13.01
CA ASN A 83 8.14 7.93 12.62
C ASN A 83 9.46 7.30 12.15
N GLY A 84 9.95 6.28 12.87
CA GLY A 84 11.16 5.57 12.50
C GLY A 84 11.04 4.86 11.15
N LEU A 85 9.90 4.22 10.89
CA LEU A 85 9.64 3.63 9.58
C LEU A 85 9.48 4.68 8.48
N TYR A 86 8.76 5.76 8.75
CA TYR A 86 8.60 6.87 7.80
C TYR A 86 9.96 7.44 7.36
N ASP A 87 10.85 7.69 8.30
CA ASP A 87 12.20 8.17 8.01
C ASP A 87 12.98 7.20 7.12
N PHE A 88 12.92 5.91 7.43
CA PHE A 88 13.57 4.86 6.66
C PHE A 88 13.03 4.77 5.23
N ILE A 89 11.71 4.75 5.05
CA ILE A 89 11.08 4.71 3.72
C ILE A 89 11.47 5.97 2.92
N SER A 90 11.36 7.14 3.54
CA SER A 90 11.66 8.42 2.88
C SER A 90 13.12 8.50 2.44
N GLU A 91 14.05 7.99 3.25
CA GLU A 91 15.46 7.93 2.91
C GLU A 91 15.76 6.95 1.75
N LYS A 92 15.20 5.74 1.83
CA LYS A 92 15.51 4.66 0.87
C LYS A 92 14.78 4.79 -0.47
N ILE A 93 13.54 5.24 -0.44
CA ILE A 93 12.66 5.33 -1.62
C ILE A 93 12.63 6.75 -2.19
N GLY A 94 12.73 7.78 -1.34
CA GLY A 94 12.56 9.17 -1.75
C GLY A 94 11.11 9.58 -2.01
N LEU A 95 10.14 8.67 -1.77
CA LEU A 95 8.71 8.91 -1.88
C LEU A 95 8.05 8.55 -0.55
N GLU A 96 7.27 9.49 -0.03
CA GLU A 96 6.56 9.30 1.24
C GLU A 96 5.34 8.37 1.06
N PRO A 97 5.10 7.42 1.96
CA PRO A 97 3.92 6.58 1.86
C PRO A 97 2.62 7.36 2.08
N THR A 98 1.55 6.98 1.40
CA THR A 98 0.22 7.58 1.58
C THR A 98 -0.36 7.23 2.94
N TYR A 99 -0.19 5.98 3.40
CA TYR A 99 -0.50 5.60 4.76
C TYR A 99 0.55 4.67 5.36
N ILE A 100 0.62 4.68 6.69
CA ILE A 100 1.42 3.76 7.50
C ILE A 100 0.54 3.28 8.65
N LEU A 101 0.53 1.96 8.88
CA LEU A 101 -0.27 1.29 9.90
C LEU A 101 0.64 0.41 10.77
N GLU A 102 0.47 0.48 12.08
CA GLU A 102 1.16 -0.42 13.02
C GLU A 102 0.43 -1.75 13.15
N THR A 103 1.19 -2.84 13.12
CA THR A 103 0.75 -4.18 13.48
C THR A 103 1.41 -4.62 14.79
N ALA A 104 1.11 -5.84 15.26
CA ALA A 104 1.74 -6.35 16.48
C ALA A 104 3.26 -6.52 16.35
N LYS A 105 3.76 -6.89 15.17
CA LYS A 105 5.20 -7.20 14.93
C LYS A 105 5.90 -6.19 14.04
N GLY A 106 5.16 -5.42 13.26
CA GLY A 106 5.73 -4.54 12.28
C GLY A 106 4.75 -3.49 11.78
N PHE A 107 4.72 -3.30 10.47
CA PHE A 107 3.96 -2.24 9.84
C PHE A 107 3.44 -2.65 8.47
N HIS A 108 2.27 -2.11 8.09
CA HIS A 108 1.88 -1.99 6.70
C HIS A 108 2.05 -0.54 6.23
N PHE A 109 2.36 -0.35 4.98
CA PHE A 109 2.33 0.97 4.37
C PHE A 109 1.89 0.86 2.91
N ALA A 110 1.45 1.97 2.33
CA ALA A 110 1.02 1.97 0.94
C ALA A 110 1.23 3.30 0.23
N TYR A 111 1.28 3.19 -1.09
CA TYR A 111 1.21 4.30 -2.03
C TYR A 111 -0.13 4.28 -2.74
N HIS A 112 -0.85 5.39 -2.70
CA HIS A 112 -2.09 5.59 -3.46
C HIS A 112 -1.77 6.13 -4.86
N LEU A 113 -2.35 5.49 -5.88
CA LEU A 113 -2.24 5.94 -7.27
C LEU A 113 -3.36 6.94 -7.58
N LYS A 114 -3.01 8.12 -8.10
CA LYS A 114 -3.97 9.13 -8.56
C LYS A 114 -4.96 8.58 -9.58
N ASN A 115 -4.42 7.80 -10.51
CA ASN A 115 -5.17 7.12 -11.55
C ASN A 115 -5.07 5.62 -11.29
N HIS A 116 -6.19 4.97 -11.02
CA HIS A 116 -6.20 3.53 -10.87
C HIS A 116 -5.84 2.84 -12.19
N ILE A 117 -5.19 1.68 -12.05
CA ILE A 117 -4.79 0.85 -13.18
C ILE A 117 -5.83 -0.26 -13.34
N TYR A 118 -6.38 -0.42 -14.53
CA TYR A 118 -7.23 -1.57 -14.83
C TYR A 118 -6.38 -2.82 -15.08
N THR A 119 -6.81 -3.95 -14.53
CA THR A 119 -6.05 -5.21 -14.60
C THR A 119 -5.92 -5.77 -16.02
N ASN A 120 -6.73 -5.31 -16.97
CA ASN A 120 -6.59 -5.61 -18.40
C ASN A 120 -5.57 -4.71 -19.13
N GLN A 121 -5.07 -3.66 -18.49
CA GLN A 121 -3.99 -2.81 -19.02
C GLN A 121 -2.63 -3.46 -18.75
N LEU A 122 -2.29 -4.52 -19.49
CA LEU A 122 -1.15 -5.40 -19.20
C LEU A 122 0.19 -4.66 -19.05
N LYS A 123 0.44 -3.62 -19.85
CA LYS A 123 1.69 -2.84 -19.74
C LYS A 123 1.77 -2.08 -18.43
N ALA A 124 0.69 -1.40 -18.03
CA ALA A 124 0.63 -0.67 -16.77
C ALA A 124 0.67 -1.64 -15.58
N LEU A 125 -0.01 -2.79 -15.68
CA LEU A 125 0.01 -3.84 -14.66
C LEU A 125 1.41 -4.39 -14.44
N ASN A 126 2.13 -4.71 -15.51
CA ASN A 126 3.52 -5.17 -15.42
C ASN A 126 4.44 -4.12 -14.78
N TYR A 127 4.18 -2.85 -15.05
CA TYR A 127 4.91 -1.76 -14.42
C TYR A 127 4.64 -1.67 -12.90
N VAL A 128 3.39 -1.82 -12.51
CA VAL A 128 2.99 -1.92 -11.09
C VAL A 128 3.68 -3.10 -10.40
N ILE A 129 3.71 -4.26 -11.05
CA ILE A 129 4.40 -5.45 -10.52
C ILE A 129 5.90 -5.15 -10.32
N ALA A 130 6.55 -4.53 -11.30
CA ALA A 130 7.96 -4.16 -11.19
C ALA A 130 8.22 -3.17 -10.05
N ILE A 131 7.35 -2.17 -9.86
CA ILE A 131 7.43 -1.23 -8.74
C ILE A 131 7.34 -1.98 -7.41
N LYS A 132 6.36 -2.86 -7.26
CA LYS A 132 6.16 -3.63 -6.03
C LYS A 132 7.36 -4.53 -5.71
N GLN A 133 7.90 -5.22 -6.70
CA GLN A 133 9.10 -6.03 -6.54
C GLN A 133 10.30 -5.19 -6.09
N THR A 134 10.53 -4.08 -6.77
CA THR A 134 11.67 -3.20 -6.48
C THR A 134 11.60 -2.60 -5.07
N ILE A 135 10.46 -2.06 -4.67
CA ILE A 135 10.28 -1.50 -3.33
C ILE A 135 10.41 -2.60 -2.27
N THR A 136 9.86 -3.78 -2.52
CA THR A 136 9.98 -4.94 -1.63
C THR A 136 11.45 -5.32 -1.39
N GLU A 137 12.26 -5.32 -2.43
CA GLU A 137 13.70 -5.59 -2.33
C GLU A 137 14.45 -4.48 -1.58
N ILE A 138 14.23 -3.22 -1.95
CA ILE A 138 14.92 -2.07 -1.33
C ILE A 138 14.65 -2.00 0.18
N LEU A 139 13.42 -2.25 0.60
CA LEU A 139 13.00 -2.12 2.00
C LEU A 139 13.01 -3.45 2.77
N SER A 140 13.35 -4.55 2.13
CA SER A 140 13.29 -5.90 2.72
C SER A 140 11.91 -6.26 3.27
N CYS A 141 10.85 -5.90 2.53
CA CYS A 141 9.48 -6.24 2.88
C CYS A 141 9.23 -7.75 2.76
N ASP A 142 8.15 -8.23 3.40
CA ASP A 142 7.68 -9.60 3.20
C ASP A 142 7.31 -9.84 1.72
N THR A 143 8.03 -10.75 1.06
CA THR A 143 7.86 -10.98 -0.37
C THR A 143 6.53 -11.61 -0.72
N ILE A 144 6.02 -12.51 0.12
CA ILE A 144 4.75 -13.21 -0.12
C ILE A 144 3.58 -12.23 -0.05
N ALA A 145 3.55 -11.40 0.97
CA ALA A 145 2.49 -10.40 1.14
C ALA A 145 2.67 -9.24 0.15
N SER A 146 3.86 -8.65 0.09
CA SER A 146 4.11 -7.40 -0.64
C SER A 146 4.06 -7.55 -2.16
N HIS A 147 4.27 -8.74 -2.72
CA HIS A 147 4.11 -8.97 -4.17
C HIS A 147 2.65 -9.11 -4.60
N LYS A 148 1.71 -9.34 -3.68
CA LYS A 148 0.29 -9.47 -4.04
C LYS A 148 -0.32 -8.13 -4.46
N LEU A 149 -1.05 -8.13 -5.57
CA LEU A 149 -1.82 -6.99 -6.04
C LEU A 149 -3.21 -6.92 -5.37
N ASN A 150 -3.79 -8.09 -5.09
CA ASN A 150 -5.15 -8.27 -4.58
C ASN A 150 -5.16 -9.09 -3.27
N GLY A 151 -4.19 -8.88 -2.40
CA GLY A 151 -4.18 -9.44 -1.06
C GLY A 151 -5.18 -8.75 -0.13
N VAL A 152 -5.49 -9.40 0.99
CA VAL A 152 -6.23 -8.77 2.09
C VAL A 152 -5.26 -8.30 3.16
N TRP A 153 -5.58 -7.15 3.73
CA TRP A 153 -4.72 -6.40 4.64
C TRP A 153 -5.50 -6.02 5.89
N ARG A 154 -4.80 -5.72 6.97
CA ARG A 154 -5.44 -5.24 8.19
C ARG A 154 -6.21 -3.96 7.92
N ASN A 155 -7.41 -3.89 8.47
CA ASN A 155 -8.28 -2.72 8.32
C ASN A 155 -7.69 -1.52 9.09
N PRO A 156 -7.39 -0.40 8.41
CA PRO A 156 -6.80 0.78 9.04
C PRO A 156 -7.61 1.38 10.17
N LEU A 157 -8.94 1.23 10.15
CA LEU A 157 -9.80 1.77 11.22
C LEU A 157 -9.62 1.05 12.56
N LEU A 158 -9.08 -0.17 12.55
CA LEU A 158 -8.88 -1.00 13.76
C LEU A 158 -7.44 -0.96 14.29
N HIS A 159 -6.57 -0.15 13.68
CA HIS A 159 -5.17 -0.05 14.06
C HIS A 159 -4.73 1.41 14.16
N HIS A 160 -3.60 1.65 14.85
CA HIS A 160 -2.94 2.94 14.78
C HIS A 160 -2.43 3.16 13.36
N CYS A 161 -2.97 4.17 12.68
CA CYS A 161 -2.72 4.43 11.28
C CYS A 161 -2.67 5.93 11.00
N TYR A 162 -1.68 6.35 10.24
CA TYR A 162 -1.56 7.69 9.67
C TYR A 162 -1.84 7.66 8.18
N TYR A 163 -2.70 8.53 7.70
CA TYR A 163 -3.08 8.67 6.30
C TYR A 163 -2.99 10.11 5.84
N SER A 164 -2.45 10.35 4.64
CA SER A 164 -2.42 11.68 4.02
C SER A 164 -3.09 11.66 2.64
N GLU A 165 -4.18 12.41 2.50
CA GLU A 165 -4.84 12.61 1.21
C GLU A 165 -3.98 13.37 0.20
N GLN A 166 -3.04 14.19 0.68
CA GLN A 166 -2.16 15.00 -0.17
C GLN A 166 -1.07 14.17 -0.84
N ILE A 167 -0.79 12.97 -0.32
CA ILE A 167 0.26 12.08 -0.83
C ILE A 167 -0.35 11.02 -1.73
N ASN A 168 -0.21 11.21 -3.02
CA ASN A 168 -0.63 10.26 -4.04
C ASN A 168 0.26 10.41 -5.28
N TYR A 169 0.35 9.36 -6.10
CA TYR A 169 1.36 9.23 -7.13
C TYR A 169 0.79 8.79 -8.47
N GLU A 170 1.48 9.17 -9.54
CA GLU A 170 1.35 8.56 -10.85
C GLU A 170 2.44 7.48 -11.02
N LEU A 171 2.24 6.54 -11.92
CA LEU A 171 3.23 5.47 -12.16
C LEU A 171 4.62 6.02 -12.54
N LYS A 172 4.68 7.15 -13.26
CA LYS A 172 5.94 7.80 -13.65
C LYS A 172 6.78 8.27 -12.46
N ASP A 173 6.15 8.55 -11.30
CA ASP A 173 6.85 9.03 -10.11
C ASP A 173 7.77 7.95 -9.50
N PHE A 174 7.52 6.69 -9.81
CA PHE A 174 8.36 5.56 -9.39
C PHE A 174 9.51 5.25 -10.37
N LYS A 175 9.64 6.04 -11.43
CA LYS A 175 10.59 5.79 -12.52
C LYS A 175 12.03 5.60 -12.04
N SER A 176 12.47 6.48 -11.16
CA SER A 176 13.85 6.49 -10.66
C SER A 176 14.23 5.26 -9.83
N LEU A 177 13.23 4.52 -9.33
CA LEU A 177 13.46 3.31 -8.53
C LEU A 177 13.76 2.09 -9.40
N LEU A 178 13.25 2.07 -10.64
CA LEU A 178 13.36 0.92 -11.51
C LEU A 178 14.69 0.93 -12.28
N PRO A 179 15.30 -0.26 -12.51
CA PRO A 179 16.47 -0.36 -13.38
C PRO A 179 16.22 0.22 -14.77
N ALA A 180 17.19 0.91 -15.34
CA ALA A 180 17.06 1.57 -16.64
C ALA A 180 16.79 0.61 -17.80
N ASP A 181 17.22 -0.65 -17.64
CA ASP A 181 17.05 -1.77 -18.58
C ASP A 181 15.83 -2.63 -18.31
N ALA A 182 15.02 -2.28 -17.31
CA ALA A 182 13.79 -3.02 -17.02
C ALA A 182 12.91 -3.11 -18.26
N PRO A 183 12.46 -4.32 -18.69
CA PRO A 183 11.68 -4.52 -19.91
C PRO A 183 10.42 -3.66 -20.00
N VAL A 184 9.92 -3.26 -18.85
CA VAL A 184 8.73 -2.42 -18.68
C VAL A 184 8.94 -1.01 -19.23
N TRP A 185 10.14 -0.45 -19.13
CA TRP A 185 10.50 0.87 -19.64
C TRP A 185 10.39 0.98 -21.16
N ALA A 186 10.93 -0.02 -21.85
CA ALA A 186 10.88 -0.07 -23.31
C ALA A 186 9.43 -0.10 -23.83
N ALA A 187 8.50 -0.64 -23.04
CA ALA A 187 7.09 -0.73 -23.41
C ALA A 187 6.31 0.58 -23.17
N LEU A 188 6.71 1.40 -22.17
CA LEU A 188 6.05 2.67 -21.84
C LEU A 188 6.63 3.86 -22.62
N SER A 189 7.92 3.82 -22.97
CA SER A 189 8.59 4.89 -23.71
C SER A 189 8.22 4.94 -25.20
N LYS A 190 7.56 3.92 -25.75
CA LYS A 190 7.19 3.81 -27.17
C LYS A 190 5.84 4.45 -27.53
N LYS A 191 5.19 5.18 -26.62
CA LYS A 191 4.04 6.03 -26.95
C LYS A 191 4.46 7.49 -26.90
N LYS A 192 5.05 7.95 -27.97
CA LYS A 192 4.98 9.32 -28.42
C LYS A 192 4.14 9.38 -29.68
#